data_096f87fc39df6266d59e426a51927739
#
_entry.id   096f87fc39df6266d59e426a51927739
#
_cell.length_a   1.000
_cell.length_b   1.000
_cell.length_c   1.000
_cell.angle_alpha   90.00
_cell.angle_beta   90.00
_cell.angle_gamma   90.00
#
_symmetry.space_group_name_H-M   'P 1'
#
loop_
_entity.id
_entity.type
_entity.pdbx_description
1 polymer ?
#
loop_
_entity_poly.entity_id
_entity_poly.type
_entity_poly.pdbx_seq_one_letter_code
_entity_poly.pdbx_strand_id
1 'polypeptide(L)'
;RLISYKKYKELGGDGFYAGWSMPYEEPVMSQGTFYGSGSHYTGPKISCRRGVCPVAEELQPKLMQFKNNYRDLDLAAHKAEALRQTIEWAESRKRASNR
;
A
#
# COMPACT_ATOMS: atom_id res chain seq x y z
N ARG A 1 7.69 -2.77 -6.22
CA ARG A 1 6.31 -3.16 -5.85
C ARG A 1 5.52 -3.76 -7.03
N LEU A 2 5.43 -3.08 -8.16
CA LEU A 2 4.67 -3.55 -9.32
C LEU A 2 5.18 -4.89 -9.87
N ILE A 3 6.48 -5.07 -9.93
CA ILE A 3 7.12 -6.31 -10.41
C ILE A 3 6.76 -7.48 -9.49
N SER A 4 6.83 -7.27 -8.19
CA SER A 4 6.44 -8.29 -7.20
C SER A 4 4.95 -8.62 -7.26
N TYR A 5 4.10 -7.64 -7.55
CA TYR A 5 2.67 -7.86 -7.76
C TYR A 5 2.42 -8.82 -8.92
N LYS A 6 3.07 -8.58 -10.07
CA LYS A 6 2.92 -9.45 -11.25
C LYS A 6 3.39 -10.87 -10.96
N LYS A 7 4.55 -11.01 -10.30
CA LYS A 7 5.09 -12.32 -9.94
C LYS A 7 4.20 -13.08 -8.97
N TYR A 8 3.65 -12.38 -7.97
CA TYR A 8 2.71 -12.98 -7.02
C TYR A 8 1.46 -13.53 -7.72
N LYS A 9 0.91 -12.79 -8.68
CA LYS A 9 -0.24 -13.26 -9.47
C LYS A 9 0.11 -14.45 -10.36
N GLU A 10 1.28 -14.47 -11.00
CA GLU A 10 1.75 -15.62 -11.80
C GLU A 10 1.85 -16.89 -10.97
N LEU A 11 2.25 -16.78 -9.71
CA LEU A 11 2.39 -17.90 -8.79
C LEU A 11 1.07 -18.32 -8.13
N GLY A 12 -0.05 -17.74 -8.51
CA GLY A 12 -1.37 -18.09 -8.01
C GLY A 12 -1.87 -17.24 -6.86
N GLY A 13 -1.19 -16.14 -6.55
CA GLY A 13 -1.66 -15.18 -5.55
C GLY A 13 -2.84 -14.34 -6.02
N ASP A 14 -3.60 -13.80 -5.09
CA ASP A 14 -4.72 -12.89 -5.40
C ASP A 14 -4.28 -11.49 -5.81
N GLY A 15 -3.00 -11.22 -5.68
CA GLY A 15 -2.47 -9.88 -5.79
C GLY A 15 -2.46 -9.19 -4.42
N PHE A 16 -1.94 -8.01 -4.39
CA PHE A 16 -1.93 -7.18 -3.20
C PHE A 16 -2.31 -5.74 -3.57
N TYR A 17 -2.87 -5.07 -2.60
CA TYR A 17 -3.27 -3.67 -2.78
C TYR A 17 -2.11 -2.75 -2.46
N ALA A 18 -2.02 -1.65 -3.16
CA ALA A 18 -1.13 -0.56 -2.78
C ALA A 18 -1.59 0.02 -1.44
N GLY A 19 -0.67 0.58 -0.68
CA GLY A 19 -1.03 1.36 0.49
C GLY A 19 -1.94 2.52 0.09
N TRP A 20 -2.83 2.89 0.99
CA TRP A 20 -3.79 3.98 0.78
C TRP A 20 -3.04 5.33 0.71
N SER A 21 -3.70 6.35 0.21
CA SER A 21 -3.11 7.69 0.20
C SER A 21 -2.99 8.25 1.64
N MET A 22 -2.13 9.25 1.81
CA MET A 22 -2.04 9.95 3.09
C MET A 22 -3.36 10.66 3.35
N PRO A 23 -3.96 10.54 4.55
CA PRO A 23 -5.23 11.19 4.85
C PRO A 23 -5.23 12.69 4.58
N TYR A 24 -4.13 13.37 4.85
CA TYR A 24 -4.03 14.81 4.62
C TYR A 24 -3.91 15.19 3.13
N GLU A 25 -3.66 14.22 2.24
CA GLU A 25 -3.65 14.42 0.79
C GLU A 25 -5.05 14.26 0.17
N GLU A 26 -6.01 13.74 0.94
CA GLU A 26 -7.38 13.59 0.46
C GLU A 26 -8.00 14.97 0.18
N PRO A 27 -8.79 15.10 -0.91
CA PRO A 27 -9.34 16.41 -1.32
C PRO A 27 -10.14 17.11 -0.22
N VAL A 28 -10.87 16.36 0.61
CA VAL A 28 -11.65 16.95 1.70
C VAL A 28 -10.76 17.64 2.72
N MET A 29 -9.56 17.10 2.95
CA MET A 29 -8.60 17.70 3.88
C MET A 29 -7.84 18.86 3.24
N SER A 30 -7.36 18.67 2.02
CA SER A 30 -6.55 19.68 1.33
C SER A 30 -7.38 20.90 0.91
N GLN A 31 -8.66 20.71 0.58
CA GLN A 31 -9.56 21.78 0.17
C GLN A 31 -10.40 22.36 1.31
N GLY A 32 -10.44 21.66 2.45
CA GLY A 32 -11.26 22.07 3.60
C GLY A 32 -12.76 22.02 3.32
N THR A 33 -13.19 21.16 2.40
CA THR A 33 -14.59 21.06 1.96
C THR A 33 -15.39 20.05 2.80
N PHE A 34 -15.44 20.27 4.11
CA PHE A 34 -16.25 19.46 5.01
C PHE A 34 -17.73 19.75 4.82
N TYR A 35 -18.55 18.71 4.86
CA TYR A 35 -20.02 18.81 4.78
C TYR A 35 -20.54 19.48 3.48
N GLY A 36 -19.87 19.26 2.35
CA GLY A 36 -20.32 19.77 1.06
C GLY A 36 -19.68 21.09 0.67
N SER A 37 -20.49 22.11 0.43
CA SER A 37 -20.06 23.39 -0.13
C SER A 37 -19.46 24.34 0.92
N GLY A 38 -18.27 24.09 1.39
CA GLY A 38 -17.57 24.99 2.28
C GLY A 38 -17.04 24.30 3.53
N SER A 39 -16.12 24.96 4.19
CA SER A 39 -15.53 24.48 5.42
C SER A 39 -16.23 25.12 6.63
N HIS A 40 -16.63 24.30 7.60
CA HIS A 40 -17.12 24.74 8.90
C HIS A 40 -16.02 24.79 9.96
N TYR A 41 -14.79 24.53 9.56
CA TYR A 41 -13.64 24.58 10.45
C TYR A 41 -13.26 26.03 10.74
N THR A 42 -13.31 26.40 12.01
CA THR A 42 -13.00 27.77 12.48
C THR A 42 -11.70 27.88 13.26
N GLY A 43 -10.97 26.77 13.39
CA GLY A 43 -9.70 26.73 14.10
C GLY A 43 -8.52 27.23 13.27
N PRO A 44 -7.29 27.11 13.82
CA PRO A 44 -6.07 27.49 13.09
C PRO A 44 -5.93 26.74 11.77
N LYS A 45 -5.36 27.38 10.77
CA LYS A 45 -5.10 26.76 9.48
C LYS A 45 -4.12 25.62 9.62
N ILE A 46 -4.52 24.41 9.18
CA ILE A 46 -3.71 23.20 9.23
C ILE A 46 -3.07 22.99 7.87
N SER A 47 -1.75 22.69 7.87
CA SER A 47 -1.05 22.32 6.65
C SER A 47 -1.42 20.90 6.25
N CYS A 48 -1.88 20.73 5.01
CA CYS A 48 -2.18 19.43 4.40
C CYS A 48 -1.25 19.17 3.20
N ARG A 49 -0.06 19.74 3.25
CA ARG A 49 0.93 19.59 2.19
C ARG A 49 1.74 18.32 2.37
N ARG A 50 2.21 17.77 1.25
CA ARG A 50 3.23 16.75 1.26
C ARG A 50 4.48 17.28 1.98
N GLY A 51 5.09 16.46 2.83
CA GLY A 51 6.21 16.85 3.70
C GLY A 51 5.83 16.97 5.18
N VAL A 52 4.54 16.97 5.51
CA VAL A 52 4.03 17.02 6.89
C VAL A 52 4.45 15.78 7.69
N CYS A 53 4.39 14.60 7.04
CA CYS A 53 4.79 13.34 7.65
C CYS A 53 5.80 12.62 6.74
N PRO A 54 7.08 13.06 6.74
CA PRO A 54 8.06 12.58 5.75
C PRO A 54 8.33 11.07 5.84
N VAL A 55 8.33 10.50 7.04
CA VAL A 55 8.53 9.04 7.22
C VAL A 55 7.34 8.25 6.63
N ALA A 56 6.12 8.69 6.89
CA ALA A 56 4.93 8.05 6.34
C ALA A 56 4.90 8.16 4.81
N GLU A 57 5.27 9.30 4.27
CA GLU A 57 5.35 9.52 2.83
C GLU A 57 6.41 8.66 2.16
N GLU A 58 7.52 8.39 2.83
CA GLU A 58 8.55 7.48 2.35
C GLU A 58 8.08 6.02 2.36
N LEU A 59 7.38 5.61 3.42
CA LEU A 59 6.95 4.23 3.61
C LEU A 59 5.72 3.86 2.77
N GLN A 60 4.78 4.77 2.61
CA GLN A 60 3.50 4.51 1.96
C GLN A 60 3.62 3.85 0.58
N PRO A 61 4.51 4.30 -0.35
CA PRO A 61 4.67 3.63 -1.64
C PRO A 61 5.24 2.22 -1.56
N LYS A 62 5.81 1.85 -0.42
CA LYS A 62 6.43 0.53 -0.19
C LYS A 62 5.46 -0.45 0.49
N LEU A 63 4.35 0.04 1.02
CA LEU A 63 3.36 -0.79 1.69
C LEU A 63 2.60 -1.67 0.71
N MET A 64 2.36 -2.89 1.12
CA MET A 64 1.59 -3.87 0.38
C MET A 64 0.59 -4.52 1.32
N GLN A 65 -0.61 -4.68 0.85
CA GLN A 65 -1.73 -5.22 1.61
C GLN A 65 -2.17 -6.53 0.99
N PHE A 66 -2.22 -7.57 1.79
CA PHE A 66 -2.58 -8.91 1.33
C PHE A 66 -3.91 -9.36 1.93
N LYS A 67 -4.69 -10.08 1.14
CA LYS A 67 -5.85 -10.79 1.64
C LYS A 67 -5.40 -11.92 2.57
N ASN A 68 -6.08 -12.07 3.70
CA ASN A 68 -5.82 -13.15 4.66
C ASN A 68 -7.09 -13.83 5.19
N ASN A 69 -8.26 -13.45 4.69
CA ASN A 69 -9.56 -13.93 5.17
C ASN A 69 -10.06 -15.15 4.40
N TYR A 70 -9.20 -16.15 4.22
CA TYR A 70 -9.57 -17.41 3.58
C TYR A 70 -10.26 -18.33 4.59
N ARG A 71 -11.35 -18.98 4.15
CA ARG A 71 -12.09 -19.95 4.95
C ARG A 71 -11.60 -21.37 4.75
N ASP A 72 -10.93 -21.65 3.64
CA ASP A 72 -10.36 -22.94 3.28
C ASP A 72 -8.87 -22.92 3.60
N LEU A 73 -8.42 -23.86 4.46
CA LEU A 73 -7.02 -23.96 4.87
C LEU A 73 -6.09 -24.33 3.70
N ASP A 74 -6.53 -25.19 2.79
CA ASP A 74 -5.71 -25.57 1.63
C ASP A 74 -5.50 -24.36 0.70
N LEU A 75 -6.54 -23.57 0.49
CA LEU A 75 -6.44 -22.35 -0.29
C LEU A 75 -5.53 -21.33 0.39
N ALA A 76 -5.67 -21.16 1.70
CA ALA A 76 -4.80 -20.25 2.47
C ALA A 76 -3.33 -20.67 2.38
N ALA A 77 -3.04 -21.96 2.52
CA ALA A 77 -1.69 -22.51 2.39
C ALA A 77 -1.12 -22.29 0.99
N HIS A 78 -1.93 -22.47 -0.05
CA HIS A 78 -1.54 -22.22 -1.44
C HIS A 78 -1.16 -20.75 -1.67
N LYS A 79 -1.97 -19.82 -1.14
CA LYS A 79 -1.69 -18.38 -1.23
C LYS A 79 -0.44 -17.98 -0.44
N ALA A 80 -0.24 -18.55 0.74
CA ALA A 80 0.96 -18.34 1.54
C ALA A 80 2.22 -18.82 0.81
N GLU A 81 2.15 -19.97 0.15
CA GLU A 81 3.25 -20.50 -0.64
C GLU A 81 3.58 -19.60 -1.83
N ALA A 82 2.57 -19.08 -2.51
CA ALA A 82 2.76 -18.10 -3.60
C ALA A 82 3.49 -16.84 -3.10
N LEU A 83 3.14 -16.36 -1.92
CA LEU A 83 3.81 -15.21 -1.29
C LEU A 83 5.27 -15.53 -0.94
N ARG A 84 5.52 -16.70 -0.34
CA ARG A 84 6.87 -17.14 -0.01
C ARG A 84 7.78 -17.18 -1.25
N GLN A 85 7.30 -17.79 -2.32
CA GLN A 85 8.03 -17.87 -3.59
C GLN A 85 8.27 -16.49 -4.21
N THR A 86 7.30 -15.59 -4.08
CA THR A 86 7.46 -14.22 -4.58
C THR A 86 8.57 -13.48 -3.83
N ILE A 87 8.63 -13.63 -2.52
CA ILE A 87 9.68 -13.02 -1.68
C ILE A 87 11.05 -13.56 -2.06
N GLU A 88 11.19 -14.87 -2.17
CA GLU A 88 12.46 -15.50 -2.57
C GLU A 88 12.92 -15.04 -3.96
N TRP A 89 11.99 -14.96 -4.90
CA TRP A 89 12.28 -14.44 -6.23
C TRP A 89 12.74 -12.97 -6.20
N ALA A 90 12.08 -12.14 -5.40
CA ALA A 90 12.46 -10.73 -5.25
C ALA A 90 13.84 -10.56 -4.62
N GLU A 91 14.15 -11.37 -3.61
CA GLU A 91 15.47 -11.38 -2.97
C GLU A 91 16.57 -11.83 -3.93
N SER A 92 16.33 -12.87 -4.72
CA SER A 92 17.30 -13.34 -5.70
C SER A 92 17.61 -12.28 -6.78
N ARG A 93 16.60 -11.53 -7.20
CA ARG A 93 16.78 -10.41 -8.11
C ARG A 93 17.62 -9.28 -7.49
N LYS A 94 17.38 -8.96 -6.23
CA LYS A 94 18.14 -7.96 -5.51
C LYS A 94 19.62 -8.36 -5.41
N ARG A 95 19.89 -9.63 -5.09
CA ARG A 95 21.26 -10.15 -5.05
C ARG A 95 21.94 -10.07 -6.41
N ALA A 96 21.23 -10.43 -7.48
CA ALA A 96 21.76 -10.37 -8.84
C ALA A 96 22.09 -8.94 -9.28
N SER A 97 21.28 -7.95 -8.91
CA SER A 97 21.53 -6.55 -9.27
C SER A 97 22.65 -5.89 -8.44
N ASN A 98 23.03 -6.49 -7.31
CA ASN A 98 24.12 -6.01 -6.45
C ASN A 98 25.49 -6.63 -6.79
N ARG A 99 25.55 -7.47 -7.82
CA ARG A 99 26.81 -8.09 -8.29
C ARG A 99 27.55 -7.23 -9.32
#